data_3db18d9daca1c781797481c39a55caff
#
_entry.id   3db18d9daca1c781797481c39a55caff
#
_cell.length_a   1.000
_cell.length_b   1.000
_cell.length_c   1.000
_cell.angle_alpha   90.00
_cell.angle_beta   90.00
_cell.angle_gamma   90.00
#
_symmetry.space_group_name_H-M   'P 1'
#
loop_
_entity.id
_entity.type
_entity.pdbx_description
1 polymer ?
#
loop_
_entity_poly.entity_id
_entity_poly.type
_entity_poly.pdbx_seq_one_letter_code
_entity_poly.pdbx_strand_id
1 'polypeptide(L)'
;MIKRLFFILCIIGSTAACFAADNTPATAIYAYYFHGNVRCATCHKLEQYSQEAIENNFKNELASGKLLFKVINVEEKENAHFINDYQLYTKALVISRIKDGKELQSKNLTRIWELVGNKDKFLAYVKEEVANFLKES
;
A
#
# COMPACT_ATOMS: atom_id res chain seq x y z
N MET A 1 -71.13 -18.55 -24.10
CA MET A 1 -70.52 -17.63 -23.14
C MET A 1 -69.09 -18.18 -22.77
N ILE A 2 -68.07 -17.67 -23.37
CA ILE A 2 -66.74 -18.18 -23.19
C ILE A 2 -66.00 -17.21 -22.26
N LYS A 3 -65.69 -17.63 -21.01
CA LYS A 3 -64.88 -16.87 -20.07
C LYS A 3 -63.40 -17.02 -20.45
N ARG A 4 -62.81 -15.94 -20.97
CA ARG A 4 -61.37 -15.89 -21.20
C ARG A 4 -60.60 -15.64 -19.86
N LEU A 5 -59.92 -16.66 -19.44
CA LEU A 5 -59.05 -16.61 -18.27
C LEU A 5 -57.67 -15.98 -18.71
N PHE A 6 -57.38 -14.76 -18.27
CA PHE A 6 -56.08 -14.12 -18.49
C PHE A 6 -55.08 -14.65 -17.48
N PHE A 7 -54.13 -15.44 -17.94
CA PHE A 7 -52.97 -15.86 -17.15
C PHE A 7 -51.94 -14.72 -17.21
N ILE A 8 -51.80 -13.99 -16.11
CA ILE A 8 -50.71 -13.01 -15.93
C ILE A 8 -49.48 -13.78 -15.45
N LEU A 9 -48.52 -13.94 -16.35
CA LEU A 9 -47.20 -14.52 -16.06
C LEU A 9 -46.33 -13.43 -15.42
N CYS A 10 -46.21 -13.44 -14.09
CA CYS A 10 -45.25 -12.62 -13.36
C CYS A 10 -43.84 -13.16 -13.60
N ILE A 11 -43.06 -12.50 -14.45
CA ILE A 11 -41.63 -12.73 -14.60
C ILE A 11 -40.95 -12.01 -13.47
N ILE A 12 -40.55 -12.75 -12.41
CA ILE A 12 -39.69 -12.23 -11.32
C ILE A 12 -38.26 -12.23 -11.84
N GLY A 13 -37.84 -11.07 -12.32
CA GLY A 13 -36.42 -10.83 -12.69
C GLY A 13 -35.56 -10.82 -11.45
N SER A 14 -34.87 -11.92 -11.17
CA SER A 14 -33.81 -11.96 -10.18
C SER A 14 -32.62 -11.17 -10.69
N THR A 15 -32.45 -9.93 -10.26
CA THR A 15 -31.20 -9.18 -10.41
C THR A 15 -30.16 -9.74 -9.43
N ALA A 16 -29.32 -10.62 -9.92
CA ALA A 16 -28.12 -11.05 -9.17
C ALA A 16 -27.19 -9.82 -9.06
N ALA A 17 -27.18 -9.16 -7.91
CA ALA A 17 -26.17 -8.19 -7.58
C ALA A 17 -24.84 -8.95 -7.43
N CYS A 18 -23.95 -8.82 -8.42
CA CYS A 18 -22.54 -9.22 -8.27
C CYS A 18 -21.91 -8.31 -7.24
N PHE A 19 -21.87 -8.74 -5.98
CA PHE A 19 -20.94 -8.19 -5.00
C PHE A 19 -19.55 -8.62 -5.44
N ALA A 20 -18.78 -7.68 -5.99
CA ALA A 20 -17.35 -7.87 -6.13
C ALA A 20 -16.80 -8.07 -4.72
N ALA A 21 -16.37 -9.29 -4.40
CA ALA A 21 -15.68 -9.56 -3.16
C ALA A 21 -14.40 -8.71 -3.18
N ASP A 22 -14.27 -7.79 -2.24
CA ASP A 22 -13.04 -7.04 -2.00
C ASP A 22 -12.00 -8.05 -1.48
N ASN A 23 -11.15 -8.53 -2.39
CA ASN A 23 -10.08 -9.49 -2.10
C ASN A 23 -8.87 -8.82 -1.41
N THR A 24 -9.07 -7.72 -0.70
CA THR A 24 -8.01 -7.12 0.10
C THR A 24 -7.66 -8.12 1.21
N PRO A 25 -6.41 -8.59 1.30
CA PRO A 25 -6.03 -9.54 2.34
C PRO A 25 -6.28 -8.91 3.71
N ALA A 26 -6.74 -9.71 4.67
CA ALA A 26 -7.03 -9.26 6.04
C ALA A 26 -5.82 -8.59 6.70
N THR A 27 -4.60 -8.95 6.28
CA THR A 27 -3.35 -8.32 6.68
C THR A 27 -2.58 -7.87 5.43
N ALA A 28 -2.18 -6.60 5.38
CA ALA A 28 -1.36 -6.03 4.32
C ALA A 28 -0.16 -5.27 4.90
N ILE A 29 0.95 -5.30 4.16
CA ILE A 29 2.14 -4.52 4.45
C ILE A 29 2.13 -3.29 3.55
N TYR A 30 2.28 -2.13 4.14
CA TYR A 30 2.41 -0.87 3.42
C TYR A 30 3.85 -0.38 3.52
N ALA A 31 4.44 -0.06 2.40
CA ALA A 31 5.70 0.66 2.31
C ALA A 31 5.38 2.08 1.86
N TYR A 32 5.41 3.01 2.78
CA TYR A 32 5.12 4.42 2.54
C TYR A 32 6.43 5.19 2.34
N TYR A 33 6.60 5.80 1.16
CA TYR A 33 7.64 6.80 0.96
C TYR A 33 7.05 8.19 1.16
N PHE A 34 7.47 8.86 2.21
CA PHE A 34 7.00 10.20 2.57
C PHE A 34 7.93 11.28 2.05
N HIS A 35 7.36 12.32 1.46
CA HIS A 35 8.07 13.52 1.00
C HIS A 35 7.23 14.78 1.21
N GLY A 36 7.84 15.95 1.05
CA GLY A 36 7.17 17.25 0.97
C GLY A 36 7.23 17.82 -0.45
N ASN A 37 6.75 19.06 -0.63
CA ASN A 37 6.73 19.74 -1.92
C ASN A 37 8.14 19.98 -2.47
N VAL A 38 9.10 20.31 -1.60
CA VAL A 38 10.50 20.54 -2.00
C VAL A 38 11.24 19.20 -2.08
N ARG A 39 11.75 18.90 -3.27
CA ARG A 39 12.43 17.65 -3.57
C ARG A 39 13.81 17.91 -4.17
N CYS A 40 14.86 17.44 -3.50
CA CYS A 40 16.24 17.50 -3.97
C CYS A 40 16.62 16.25 -4.79
N ALA A 41 17.79 16.27 -5.47
CA ALA A 41 18.28 15.13 -6.22
C ALA A 41 18.41 13.85 -5.35
N THR A 42 18.88 13.99 -4.10
CA THR A 42 18.96 12.86 -3.15
C THR A 42 17.56 12.36 -2.78
N CYS A 43 16.58 13.24 -2.63
CA CYS A 43 15.20 12.88 -2.32
C CYS A 43 14.59 12.01 -3.43
N HIS A 44 14.85 12.36 -4.68
CA HIS A 44 14.44 11.55 -5.84
C HIS A 44 15.12 10.17 -5.88
N LYS A 45 16.42 10.10 -5.52
CA LYS A 45 17.14 8.82 -5.42
C LYS A 45 16.55 7.92 -4.33
N LEU A 46 16.26 8.47 -3.16
CA LEU A 46 15.65 7.72 -2.05
C LEU A 46 14.33 7.07 -2.49
N GLU A 47 13.47 7.82 -3.18
CA GLU A 47 12.21 7.30 -3.71
C GLU A 47 12.44 6.23 -4.76
N GLN A 48 13.24 6.54 -5.79
CA GLN A 48 13.52 5.63 -6.90
C GLN A 48 14.12 4.30 -6.41
N TYR A 49 15.09 4.35 -5.49
CA TYR A 49 15.71 3.13 -4.97
C TYR A 49 14.77 2.34 -4.07
N SER A 50 13.90 3.01 -3.30
CA SER A 50 12.87 2.36 -2.52
C SER A 50 11.87 1.62 -3.41
N GLN A 51 11.39 2.28 -4.45
CA GLN A 51 10.48 1.69 -5.44
C GLN A 51 11.15 0.51 -6.15
N GLU A 52 12.37 0.68 -6.64
CA GLU A 52 13.12 -0.37 -7.34
C GLU A 52 13.36 -1.60 -6.46
N ALA A 53 13.72 -1.40 -5.20
CA ALA A 53 13.92 -2.50 -4.26
C ALA A 53 12.64 -3.32 -4.05
N ILE A 54 11.50 -2.64 -3.99
CA ILE A 54 10.20 -3.27 -3.75
C ILE A 54 9.68 -3.94 -5.02
N GLU A 55 9.64 -3.23 -6.14
CA GLU A 55 9.08 -3.75 -7.39
C GLU A 55 9.86 -4.92 -7.97
N ASN A 56 11.20 -4.91 -7.84
CA ASN A 56 12.02 -5.99 -8.38
C ASN A 56 11.99 -7.28 -7.55
N ASN A 57 11.72 -7.18 -6.24
CA ASN A 57 11.83 -8.32 -5.34
C ASN A 57 10.48 -8.89 -4.87
N PHE A 58 9.37 -8.14 -4.98
CA PHE A 58 8.09 -8.50 -4.36
C PHE A 58 6.91 -8.41 -5.34
N LYS A 59 7.11 -8.85 -6.58
CA LYS A 59 6.08 -8.78 -7.64
C LYS A 59 4.80 -9.53 -7.28
N ASN A 60 4.92 -10.70 -6.65
CA ASN A 60 3.79 -11.52 -6.27
C ASN A 60 3.00 -10.90 -5.11
N GLU A 61 3.69 -10.33 -4.13
CA GLU A 61 3.10 -9.67 -2.98
C GLU A 61 2.40 -8.37 -3.37
N LEU A 62 2.99 -7.62 -4.31
CA LEU A 62 2.36 -6.44 -4.91
C LEU A 62 1.11 -6.83 -5.71
N ALA A 63 1.18 -7.87 -6.54
CA ALA A 63 0.06 -8.32 -7.36
C ALA A 63 -1.11 -8.86 -6.51
N SER A 64 -0.82 -9.51 -5.38
CA SER A 64 -1.83 -10.07 -4.46
C SER A 64 -2.37 -9.04 -3.46
N GLY A 65 -1.83 -7.82 -3.40
CA GLY A 65 -2.20 -6.82 -2.41
C GLY A 65 -1.66 -7.08 -0.99
N LYS A 66 -0.80 -8.10 -0.82
CA LYS A 66 -0.10 -8.33 0.46
C LYS A 66 0.91 -7.23 0.79
N LEU A 67 1.49 -6.62 -0.24
CA LEU A 67 2.39 -5.48 -0.15
C LEU A 67 1.87 -4.35 -1.03
N LEU A 68 1.86 -3.14 -0.50
CA LEU A 68 1.52 -1.93 -1.24
C LEU A 68 2.66 -0.92 -1.09
N PHE A 69 3.12 -0.37 -2.21
CA PHE A 69 4.05 0.76 -2.20
C PHE A 69 3.29 2.04 -2.48
N LYS A 70 3.44 3.04 -1.63
CA LYS A 70 2.75 4.33 -1.76
C LYS A 70 3.72 5.49 -1.56
N VAL A 71 3.69 6.44 -2.49
CA VAL A 71 4.40 7.71 -2.39
C VAL A 71 3.43 8.76 -1.90
N ILE A 72 3.74 9.42 -0.79
CA ILE A 72 2.82 10.32 -0.08
C ILE A 72 3.49 11.67 0.15
N ASN A 73 2.83 12.73 -0.32
CA ASN A 73 3.21 14.09 0.01
C ASN A 73 2.54 14.49 1.34
N VAL A 74 3.33 14.65 2.39
CA VAL A 74 2.83 14.99 3.74
C VAL A 74 2.41 16.45 3.90
N GLU A 75 2.69 17.31 2.92
CA GLU A 75 2.25 18.71 2.92
C GLU A 75 0.85 18.88 2.33
N GLU A 76 0.29 17.83 1.72
CA GLU A 76 -1.14 17.79 1.38
C GLU A 76 -1.96 17.62 2.66
N LYS A 77 -3.06 18.38 2.73
CA LYS A 77 -3.87 18.52 3.96
C LYS A 77 -4.35 17.16 4.51
N GLU A 78 -4.80 16.29 3.64
CA GLU A 78 -5.27 14.94 3.99
C GLU A 78 -4.16 14.02 4.53
N ASN A 79 -2.90 14.29 4.17
CA ASN A 79 -1.74 13.49 4.54
C ASN A 79 -0.95 14.07 5.73
N ALA A 80 -1.30 15.26 6.19
CA ALA A 80 -0.54 15.98 7.23
C ALA A 80 -0.47 15.20 8.56
N HIS A 81 -1.45 14.35 8.85
CA HIS A 81 -1.48 13.54 10.06
C HIS A 81 -0.30 12.56 10.14
N PHE A 82 0.22 12.06 9.01
CA PHE A 82 1.36 11.12 8.99
C PHE A 82 2.62 11.70 9.63
N ILE A 83 2.78 13.03 9.64
CA ILE A 83 3.93 13.69 10.30
C ILE A 83 3.95 13.33 11.78
N ASN A 84 2.81 13.39 12.44
CA ASN A 84 2.69 13.06 13.87
C ASN A 84 2.66 11.55 14.09
N ASP A 85 1.94 10.80 13.26
CA ASP A 85 1.77 9.35 13.40
C ASP A 85 3.11 8.61 13.34
N TYR A 86 4.01 9.02 12.43
CA TYR A 86 5.33 8.41 12.25
C TYR A 86 6.50 9.29 12.70
N GLN A 87 6.23 10.43 13.34
CA GLN A 87 7.25 11.39 13.82
C GLN A 87 8.24 11.76 12.70
N LEU A 88 7.71 12.20 11.56
CA LEU A 88 8.48 12.50 10.37
C LEU A 88 9.16 13.87 10.46
N TYR A 89 10.48 13.88 10.40
CA TYR A 89 11.27 15.12 10.37
C TYR A 89 11.88 15.41 8.99
N THR A 90 11.92 14.40 8.13
CA THR A 90 12.47 14.47 6.76
C THR A 90 11.80 13.41 5.89
N LYS A 91 12.24 13.30 4.62
CA LYS A 91 11.81 12.21 3.73
C LYS A 91 12.10 10.86 4.38
N ALA A 92 11.15 9.97 4.35
CA ALA A 92 11.23 8.71 5.06
C ALA A 92 10.62 7.55 4.26
N LEU A 93 11.15 6.35 4.45
CA LEU A 93 10.51 5.11 4.05
C LEU A 93 10.05 4.40 5.32
N VAL A 94 8.75 4.24 5.47
CA VAL A 94 8.13 3.56 6.62
C VAL A 94 7.45 2.30 6.13
N ILE A 95 7.74 1.17 6.78
CA ILE A 95 7.01 -0.07 6.57
C ILE A 95 6.01 -0.23 7.70
N SER A 96 4.76 -0.48 7.36
CA SER A 96 3.64 -0.62 8.30
C SER A 96 2.87 -1.89 8.01
N ARG A 97 2.53 -2.66 9.04
CA ARG A 97 1.62 -3.80 8.98
C ARG A 97 0.25 -3.39 9.43
N ILE A 98 -0.73 -3.52 8.54
CA ILE A 98 -2.12 -3.18 8.82
C ILE A 98 -2.97 -4.44 8.71
N LYS A 99 -3.77 -4.70 9.74
CA LYS A 99 -4.75 -5.78 9.77
C LYS A 99 -6.12 -5.21 10.11
N ASP A 100 -7.11 -5.51 9.28
CA ASP A 100 -8.49 -5.05 9.46
C ASP A 100 -8.59 -3.53 9.68
N GLY A 101 -7.78 -2.76 8.93
CA GLY A 101 -7.72 -1.29 9.01
C GLY A 101 -6.95 -0.73 10.21
N LYS A 102 -6.33 -1.59 11.06
CA LYS A 102 -5.57 -1.17 12.23
C LYS A 102 -4.09 -1.45 12.05
N GLU A 103 -3.25 -0.44 12.31
CA GLU A 103 -1.81 -0.63 12.33
C GLU A 103 -1.40 -1.48 13.55
N LEU A 104 -0.67 -2.56 13.30
CA LEU A 104 -0.13 -3.45 14.33
C LEU A 104 1.33 -3.15 14.65
N GLN A 105 2.10 -2.73 13.65
CA GLN A 105 3.53 -2.48 13.75
C GLN A 105 3.97 -1.57 12.63
N SER A 106 4.90 -0.68 12.92
CA SER A 106 5.58 0.12 11.90
C SER A 106 7.06 0.29 12.21
N LYS A 107 7.84 0.56 11.17
CA LYS A 107 9.29 0.82 11.26
C LYS A 107 9.71 1.87 10.24
N ASN A 108 10.30 2.95 10.72
CA ASN A 108 10.95 3.92 9.86
C ASN A 108 12.36 3.43 9.49
N LEU A 109 12.63 3.28 8.21
CA LEU A 109 13.91 2.79 7.70
C LEU A 109 14.95 3.92 7.59
N THR A 110 15.37 4.47 8.71
CA THR A 110 16.25 5.65 8.77
C THR A 110 17.61 5.48 8.07
N ARG A 111 18.11 4.24 7.98
CA ARG A 111 19.39 3.93 7.30
C ARG A 111 19.39 4.17 5.80
N ILE A 112 18.24 4.42 5.18
CA ILE A 112 18.18 4.81 3.75
C ILE A 112 19.03 6.05 3.47
N TRP A 113 19.13 6.98 4.41
CA TRP A 113 19.94 8.19 4.29
C TRP A 113 21.46 7.91 4.27
N GLU A 114 21.90 6.92 5.04
CA GLU A 114 23.30 6.49 5.07
C GLU A 114 23.66 5.73 3.78
N LEU A 115 22.71 4.96 3.24
CA LEU A 115 22.93 4.04 2.14
C LEU A 115 22.66 4.64 0.76
N VAL A 116 22.08 5.83 0.65
CA VAL A 116 21.71 6.45 -0.64
C VAL A 116 22.88 6.65 -1.60
N GLY A 117 24.11 6.73 -1.06
CA GLY A 117 25.35 6.79 -1.84
C GLY A 117 25.82 5.44 -2.41
N ASN A 118 25.22 4.31 -1.97
CA ASN A 118 25.55 2.97 -2.43
C ASN A 118 24.25 2.21 -2.76
N LYS A 119 23.89 2.23 -4.04
CA LYS A 119 22.63 1.67 -4.52
C LYS A 119 22.43 0.21 -4.11
N ASP A 120 23.45 -0.64 -4.30
CA ASP A 120 23.30 -2.08 -4.03
C ASP A 120 23.02 -2.36 -2.56
N LYS A 121 23.73 -1.66 -1.66
CA LYS A 121 23.48 -1.76 -0.21
C LYS A 121 22.11 -1.21 0.17
N PHE A 122 21.67 -0.14 -0.48
CA PHE A 122 20.32 0.42 -0.28
C PHE A 122 19.24 -0.58 -0.65
N LEU A 123 19.31 -1.14 -1.86
CA LEU A 123 18.33 -2.11 -2.35
C LEU A 123 18.30 -3.35 -1.47
N ALA A 124 19.47 -3.88 -1.07
CA ALA A 124 19.56 -5.05 -0.18
C ALA A 124 18.94 -4.77 1.19
N TYR A 125 19.20 -3.61 1.77
CA TYR A 125 18.61 -3.21 3.06
C TYR A 125 17.08 -3.11 3.01
N VAL A 126 16.53 -2.40 2.02
CA VAL A 126 15.07 -2.26 1.88
C VAL A 126 14.42 -3.62 1.63
N LYS A 127 15.01 -4.46 0.77
CA LYS A 127 14.54 -5.83 0.52
C LYS A 127 14.47 -6.65 1.80
N GLU A 128 15.53 -6.64 2.60
CA GLU A 128 15.60 -7.40 3.86
C GLU A 128 14.51 -6.96 4.84
N GLU A 129 14.36 -5.66 5.04
CA GLU A 129 13.37 -5.10 5.95
C GLU A 129 11.92 -5.41 5.54
N VAL A 130 11.60 -5.27 4.25
CA VAL A 130 10.27 -5.64 3.73
C VAL A 130 10.03 -7.14 3.86
N ALA A 131 11.03 -7.99 3.55
CA ALA A 131 10.91 -9.43 3.69
C ALA A 131 10.65 -9.87 5.14
N ASN A 132 11.26 -9.20 6.11
CA ASN A 132 11.03 -9.47 7.54
C ASN A 132 9.59 -9.15 7.94
N PHE A 133 9.03 -8.02 7.50
CA PHE A 133 7.63 -7.68 7.73
C PHE A 133 6.66 -8.69 7.10
N LEU A 134 6.98 -9.21 5.90
CA LEU A 134 6.15 -10.19 5.21
C LEU A 134 6.17 -11.57 5.87
N LYS A 135 7.29 -11.98 6.50
CA LYS A 135 7.40 -13.28 7.21
C LYS A 135 6.58 -13.34 8.49
N GLU A 136 6.41 -12.20 9.15
CA GLU A 136 5.69 -12.11 10.42
C GLU A 136 4.17 -11.87 10.23
N SER A 137 3.69 -11.84 8.98
CA SER A 137 2.30 -11.53 8.61
C SER A 137 1.41 -12.78 8.53
#